data_2cd86bc01b4c7b45767d76d2079c0ba0
#
_entry.id   2cd86bc01b4c7b45767d76d2079c0ba0
#
_cell.length_a   1.000
_cell.length_b   1.000
_cell.length_c   1.000
_cell.angle_alpha   90.00
_cell.angle_beta   90.00
_cell.angle_gamma   90.00
#
_symmetry.space_group_name_H-M   'P 1'
#
loop_
_entity.id
_entity.type
_entity.pdbx_description
1 polymer ?
#
loop_
_entity_poly.entity_id
_entity_poly.type
_entity_poly.pdbx_seq_one_letter_code
_entity_poly.pdbx_strand_id
1 'polypeptide(L)'
;MKNLGIIIFSAIALSSCHTQKNVTESSPTPISATEPVKSNSAFFSKITEKSTFEQVKINSKINIENGSFIPTLNATIYIENGQKTWMNLTALFINVARGIATPEGVKAYESYNKTYIDSDFSYLNNLLKVDFIDYQALQNLILGKTFIPINDRDFELTQNAQGYTLSSKNNIKINVDSKTTEYTVKSDYSSDFNLAKVTLNNLSNQDQLEVYYNNWENFEGNSFPKNVKIIIKAKKTDQILIENTKFDFSKIATPYSVPNNYKKTAIK
;
A
#
# COMPACT_ATOMS: atom_id res chain seq x y z
N MET A 1 17.95 65.18 -23.97
CA MET A 1 18.67 66.31 -23.28
C MET A 1 19.35 65.65 -22.10
N LYS A 2 20.67 65.42 -22.20
CA LYS A 2 21.72 66.15 -21.45
C LYS A 2 21.64 65.86 -19.95
N ASN A 3 22.62 65.39 -19.20
CA ASN A 3 24.09 65.28 -19.29
C ASN A 3 24.52 64.32 -18.16
N LEU A 4 25.49 63.42 -18.27
CA LEU A 4 26.95 63.58 -18.22
C LEU A 4 27.48 64.00 -16.84
N GLY A 5 28.40 63.21 -16.32
CA GLY A 5 29.30 63.48 -15.21
C GLY A 5 29.76 62.19 -14.54
N ILE A 6 30.75 61.48 -14.87
CA ILE A 6 32.22 61.53 -14.97
C ILE A 6 32.89 61.76 -13.60
N ILE A 7 33.81 60.80 -13.27
CA ILE A 7 35.14 60.91 -12.61
C ILE A 7 35.09 60.68 -11.08
N ILE A 8 36.00 60.02 -10.39
CA ILE A 8 37.43 59.55 -10.52
C ILE A 8 37.75 58.51 -9.44
N PHE A 9 38.50 57.49 -9.80
CA PHE A 9 39.69 56.91 -9.17
C PHE A 9 39.87 56.92 -7.63
N SER A 10 40.04 55.77 -7.04
CA SER A 10 41.18 55.49 -6.18
C SER A 10 41.43 53.99 -6.03
N ALA A 11 42.60 53.58 -6.51
CA ALA A 11 43.15 52.25 -6.36
C ALA A 11 43.71 52.10 -4.95
N ILE A 12 43.24 51.05 -4.22
CA ILE A 12 43.99 50.56 -3.08
C ILE A 12 44.18 49.04 -3.31
N ALA A 13 45.40 48.70 -3.65
CA ALA A 13 45.93 47.37 -3.69
C ALA A 13 46.06 46.83 -2.25
N LEU A 14 45.28 45.89 -1.84
CA LEU A 14 45.59 45.07 -0.71
C LEU A 14 45.75 43.62 -1.19
N SER A 15 47.00 43.19 -1.18
CA SER A 15 47.40 41.80 -1.33
C SER A 15 46.76 40.94 -0.25
N SER A 16 45.76 40.15 -0.60
CA SER A 16 45.22 39.14 0.28
C SER A 16 45.63 37.74 -0.20
N CYS A 17 46.31 37.03 0.67
CA CYS A 17 46.77 35.68 0.49
C CYS A 17 45.68 34.77 -0.04
N HIS A 18 45.95 34.13 -1.15
CA HIS A 18 45.14 33.10 -1.75
C HIS A 18 45.30 31.78 -0.95
N THR A 19 44.42 31.55 0.04
CA THR A 19 44.29 30.23 0.65
C THR A 19 43.42 29.43 -0.29
N GLN A 20 44.03 28.61 -1.13
CA GLN A 20 43.37 27.59 -1.91
C GLN A 20 42.76 26.58 -0.94
N LYS A 21 41.47 26.72 -0.64
CA LYS A 21 40.69 25.60 -0.12
C LYS A 21 40.51 24.60 -1.26
N ASN A 22 41.24 23.51 -1.18
CA ASN A 22 40.94 22.33 -1.95
C ASN A 22 39.50 21.88 -1.58
N VAL A 23 38.57 22.21 -2.43
CA VAL A 23 37.24 21.55 -2.44
C VAL A 23 37.53 20.17 -2.96
N THR A 24 37.66 19.24 -2.04
CA THR A 24 37.61 17.81 -2.36
C THR A 24 36.17 17.58 -2.84
N GLU A 25 35.99 17.42 -4.13
CA GLU A 25 34.76 16.81 -4.68
C GLU A 25 34.57 15.47 -3.98
N SER A 26 33.61 15.42 -3.09
CA SER A 26 33.14 14.15 -2.57
C SER A 26 32.51 13.38 -3.73
N SER A 27 33.27 12.46 -4.28
CA SER A 27 32.72 11.42 -5.14
C SER A 27 31.46 10.87 -4.47
N PRO A 28 30.38 10.62 -5.23
CA PRO A 28 29.20 9.98 -4.65
C PRO A 28 29.65 8.65 -4.03
N THR A 29 29.44 8.52 -2.73
CA THR A 29 29.68 7.28 -1.99
C THR A 29 28.98 6.16 -2.75
N PRO A 30 29.69 5.08 -3.14
CA PRO A 30 29.03 3.96 -3.81
C PRO A 30 27.92 3.45 -2.90
N ILE A 31 26.72 3.29 -3.50
CA ILE A 31 25.57 2.70 -2.85
C ILE A 31 26.05 1.39 -2.22
N SER A 32 25.99 1.33 -0.89
CA SER A 32 26.46 0.17 -0.12
C SER A 32 25.89 -1.11 -0.71
N ALA A 33 26.74 -2.00 -1.12
CA ALA A 33 26.35 -3.29 -1.68
C ALA A 33 25.40 -3.97 -0.69
N THR A 34 24.24 -4.35 -1.17
CA THR A 34 23.21 -5.06 -0.41
C THR A 34 23.72 -6.48 -0.20
N GLU A 35 24.04 -6.87 1.03
CA GLU A 35 24.56 -8.22 1.32
C GLU A 35 23.39 -9.20 1.54
N PRO A 36 23.47 -10.46 1.01
CA PRO A 36 22.49 -11.49 1.30
C PRO A 36 22.57 -11.92 2.77
N VAL A 37 21.44 -12.00 3.44
CA VAL A 37 21.34 -12.39 4.86
C VAL A 37 21.52 -13.91 5.00
N LYS A 38 22.47 -14.34 5.82
CA LYS A 38 22.83 -15.77 5.99
C LYS A 38 21.76 -16.62 6.68
N SER A 39 20.82 -16.04 7.40
CA SER A 39 19.71 -16.75 8.04
C SER A 39 18.43 -15.94 7.93
N ASN A 40 17.48 -16.45 7.17
CA ASN A 40 16.23 -15.76 6.84
C ASN A 40 15.10 -16.11 7.82
N SER A 41 15.24 -17.19 8.61
CA SER A 41 14.14 -17.74 9.41
C SER A 41 13.53 -16.74 10.40
N ALA A 42 14.37 -15.96 11.09
CA ALA A 42 13.90 -14.94 12.03
C ALA A 42 13.11 -13.82 11.32
N PHE A 43 13.58 -13.38 10.15
CA PHE A 43 12.89 -12.40 9.33
C PHE A 43 11.51 -12.93 8.87
N PHE A 44 11.48 -14.13 8.26
CA PHE A 44 10.23 -14.73 7.79
C PHE A 44 9.23 -14.95 8.92
N SER A 45 9.70 -15.44 10.09
CA SER A 45 8.86 -15.59 11.28
C SER A 45 8.23 -14.26 11.67
N LYS A 46 8.99 -13.17 11.64
CA LYS A 46 8.52 -11.85 12.07
C LYS A 46 7.50 -11.25 11.10
N ILE A 47 7.77 -11.28 9.79
CA ILE A 47 6.86 -10.70 8.80
C ILE A 47 5.59 -11.51 8.54
N THR A 48 5.55 -12.77 8.99
CA THR A 48 4.38 -13.66 8.92
C THR A 48 3.63 -13.79 10.26
N GLU A 49 4.06 -13.05 11.29
CA GLU A 49 3.44 -13.06 12.61
C GLU A 49 1.97 -12.64 12.53
N LYS A 50 1.10 -13.47 13.12
CA LYS A 50 -0.35 -13.21 13.13
C LYS A 50 -0.69 -12.04 14.05
N SER A 51 -1.79 -11.36 13.75
CA SER A 51 -2.35 -10.33 14.64
C SER A 51 -2.82 -10.96 15.95
N THR A 52 -2.59 -10.27 17.05
CA THR A 52 -2.96 -10.75 18.41
C THR A 52 -4.30 -10.21 18.90
N PHE A 53 -4.85 -9.18 18.24
CA PHE A 53 -6.17 -8.64 18.57
C PHE A 53 -7.30 -9.56 18.08
N GLU A 54 -8.43 -9.56 18.78
CA GLU A 54 -9.66 -10.23 18.34
C GLU A 54 -10.38 -9.44 17.26
N GLN A 55 -10.49 -8.12 17.47
CA GLN A 55 -11.11 -7.20 16.52
C GLN A 55 -10.43 -5.83 16.55
N VAL A 56 -10.56 -5.10 15.44
CA VAL A 56 -10.15 -3.69 15.35
C VAL A 56 -11.15 -2.90 14.50
N LYS A 57 -11.53 -1.73 15.00
CA LYS A 57 -12.25 -0.70 14.24
C LYS A 57 -11.26 0.37 13.80
N ILE A 58 -11.28 0.69 12.52
CA ILE A 58 -10.42 1.70 11.90
C ILE A 58 -11.32 2.76 11.28
N ASN A 59 -11.16 4.01 11.70
CA ASN A 59 -11.76 5.13 11.00
C ASN A 59 -10.75 5.69 10.00
N SER A 60 -11.19 5.91 8.76
CA SER A 60 -10.31 6.31 7.67
C SER A 60 -10.96 7.36 6.78
N LYS A 61 -10.11 8.12 6.08
CA LYS A 61 -10.49 8.89 4.90
C LYS A 61 -9.96 8.18 3.66
N ILE A 62 -10.77 8.07 2.62
CA ILE A 62 -10.40 7.40 1.37
C ILE A 62 -10.59 8.37 0.22
N ASN A 63 -9.53 8.54 -0.57
CA ASN A 63 -9.58 9.25 -1.84
C ASN A 63 -9.31 8.25 -2.97
N ILE A 64 -10.12 8.31 -4.03
CA ILE A 64 -10.00 7.44 -5.21
C ILE A 64 -9.74 8.33 -6.42
N GLU A 65 -8.63 8.06 -7.10
CA GLU A 65 -8.19 8.76 -8.30
C GLU A 65 -8.20 7.76 -9.47
N ASN A 66 -9.27 7.81 -10.27
CA ASN A 66 -9.49 6.90 -11.41
C ASN A 66 -9.93 7.64 -12.69
N GLY A 67 -9.70 8.97 -12.72
CA GLY A 67 -10.15 9.85 -13.80
C GLY A 67 -11.58 10.36 -13.67
N SER A 68 -12.33 9.91 -12.65
CA SER A 68 -13.67 10.42 -12.31
C SER A 68 -13.61 11.24 -11.02
N PHE A 69 -14.49 12.25 -10.91
CA PHE A 69 -14.61 12.97 -9.64
C PHE A 69 -15.35 12.10 -8.61
N ILE A 70 -14.62 11.72 -7.57
CA ILE A 70 -15.18 11.03 -6.39
C ILE A 70 -14.82 11.89 -5.19
N PRO A 71 -15.80 12.35 -4.39
CA PRO A 71 -15.49 13.11 -3.17
C PRO A 71 -14.75 12.22 -2.18
N THR A 72 -14.00 12.83 -1.26
CA THR A 72 -13.38 12.10 -0.14
C THR A 72 -14.44 11.33 0.64
N LEU A 73 -14.23 10.05 0.82
CA LEU A 73 -15.10 9.15 1.57
C LEU A 73 -14.57 9.01 3.01
N ASN A 74 -15.48 9.08 3.99
CA ASN A 74 -15.17 8.60 5.33
C ASN A 74 -15.52 7.11 5.40
N ALA A 75 -14.60 6.32 5.93
CA ALA A 75 -14.74 4.88 6.08
C ALA A 75 -14.73 4.50 7.56
N THR A 76 -15.60 3.58 7.94
CA THR A 76 -15.44 2.76 9.14
C THR A 76 -15.17 1.35 8.67
N ILE A 77 -13.98 0.86 8.97
CA ILE A 77 -13.55 -0.52 8.69
C ILE A 77 -13.53 -1.26 10.01
N TYR A 78 -14.17 -2.42 10.08
CA TYR A 78 -14.19 -3.27 11.25
C TYR A 78 -13.73 -4.68 10.87
N ILE A 79 -12.71 -5.16 11.53
CA ILE A 79 -12.12 -6.47 11.28
C ILE A 79 -12.29 -7.33 12.54
N GLU A 80 -12.99 -8.45 12.42
CA GLU A 80 -12.89 -9.58 13.34
C GLU A 80 -11.82 -10.52 12.77
N ASN A 81 -10.71 -10.65 13.49
CA ASN A 81 -9.51 -11.29 13.00
C ASN A 81 -9.76 -12.73 12.49
N GLY A 82 -9.44 -12.96 11.24
CA GLY A 82 -9.65 -14.27 10.59
C GLY A 82 -11.11 -14.62 10.26
N GLN A 83 -12.08 -13.77 10.58
CA GLN A 83 -13.50 -14.10 10.45
C GLN A 83 -14.25 -13.16 9.51
N LYS A 84 -14.13 -11.84 9.71
CA LYS A 84 -14.94 -10.88 8.98
C LYS A 84 -14.25 -9.53 8.86
N THR A 85 -14.34 -8.93 7.69
CA THR A 85 -14.04 -7.52 7.46
C THR A 85 -15.31 -6.82 6.97
N TRP A 86 -15.80 -5.87 7.74
CA TRP A 86 -16.95 -5.04 7.39
C TRP A 86 -16.49 -3.62 7.14
N MET A 87 -17.08 -2.97 6.12
CA MET A 87 -16.77 -1.59 5.76
C MET A 87 -18.04 -0.81 5.48
N ASN A 88 -18.12 0.41 6.03
CA ASN A 88 -19.14 1.38 5.70
C ASN A 88 -18.51 2.65 5.17
N LEU A 89 -18.93 3.11 4.00
CA LEU A 89 -18.43 4.33 3.36
C LEU A 89 -19.51 5.40 3.37
N THR A 90 -19.12 6.61 3.75
CA THR A 90 -20.00 7.77 3.75
C THR A 90 -19.36 8.94 3.00
N ALA A 91 -20.19 9.71 2.28
CA ALA A 91 -19.81 10.98 1.69
C ALA A 91 -20.83 12.03 2.13
N LEU A 92 -20.39 13.19 2.60
CA LEU A 92 -21.27 14.28 3.06
C LEU A 92 -22.38 13.78 4.02
N PHE A 93 -22.00 12.88 4.96
CA PHE A 93 -22.89 12.25 5.96
C PHE A 93 -23.90 11.22 5.40
N ILE A 94 -23.88 10.92 4.12
CA ILE A 94 -24.75 9.93 3.48
C ILE A 94 -23.98 8.61 3.30
N ASN A 95 -24.61 7.48 3.62
CA ASN A 95 -24.05 6.17 3.30
C ASN A 95 -24.05 5.96 1.79
N VAL A 96 -22.86 5.82 1.20
CA VAL A 96 -22.69 5.65 -0.25
C VAL A 96 -22.36 4.21 -0.63
N ALA A 97 -21.76 3.45 0.28
CA ALA A 97 -21.50 2.02 0.05
C ALA A 97 -21.31 1.28 1.38
N ARG A 98 -21.58 -0.02 1.35
CA ARG A 98 -21.29 -0.93 2.45
C ARG A 98 -20.85 -2.27 1.92
N GLY A 99 -19.86 -2.87 2.56
CA GLY A 99 -19.32 -4.16 2.20
C GLY A 99 -19.05 -5.06 3.39
N ILE A 100 -19.02 -6.34 3.13
CA ILE A 100 -18.56 -7.38 4.05
C ILE A 100 -17.77 -8.42 3.28
N ALA A 101 -16.62 -8.80 3.81
CA ALA A 101 -15.83 -9.93 3.34
C ALA A 101 -15.71 -10.95 4.48
N THR A 102 -15.85 -12.22 4.14
CA THR A 102 -15.64 -13.38 5.02
C THR A 102 -14.80 -14.41 4.25
N PRO A 103 -14.34 -15.50 4.85
CA PRO A 103 -13.66 -16.57 4.11
C PRO A 103 -14.43 -17.10 2.90
N GLU A 104 -15.77 -17.00 2.90
CA GLU A 104 -16.66 -17.48 1.84
C GLU A 104 -16.74 -16.54 0.64
N GLY A 105 -16.34 -15.25 0.79
CA GLY A 105 -16.36 -14.29 -0.30
C GLY A 105 -16.65 -12.85 0.12
N VAL A 106 -17.07 -12.05 -0.85
CA VAL A 106 -17.25 -10.60 -0.73
C VAL A 106 -18.65 -10.22 -1.16
N LYS A 107 -19.33 -9.45 -0.31
CA LYS A 107 -20.62 -8.83 -0.61
C LYS A 107 -20.51 -7.32 -0.39
N ALA A 108 -20.99 -6.53 -1.33
CA ALA A 108 -21.03 -5.08 -1.18
C ALA A 108 -22.20 -4.50 -1.97
N TYR A 109 -22.66 -3.32 -1.55
CA TYR A 109 -23.59 -2.51 -2.34
C TYR A 109 -23.14 -1.05 -2.37
N GLU A 110 -23.52 -0.35 -3.42
CA GLU A 110 -23.33 1.08 -3.55
C GLU A 110 -24.66 1.78 -3.90
N SER A 111 -24.84 3.00 -3.36
CA SER A 111 -26.12 3.68 -3.38
C SER A 111 -26.35 4.57 -4.60
N TYR A 112 -25.28 4.93 -5.34
CA TYR A 112 -25.38 5.85 -6.47
C TYR A 112 -26.12 5.22 -7.66
N ASN A 113 -25.64 4.05 -8.13
CA ASN A 113 -26.29 3.27 -9.19
C ASN A 113 -27.30 2.25 -8.65
N LYS A 114 -27.39 2.13 -7.32
CA LYS A 114 -28.21 1.10 -6.63
C LYS A 114 -27.86 -0.30 -7.10
N THR A 115 -26.56 -0.63 -7.00
CA THR A 115 -26.05 -1.94 -7.40
C THR A 115 -25.40 -2.67 -6.23
N TYR A 116 -25.35 -4.01 -6.34
CA TYR A 116 -24.65 -4.83 -5.37
C TYR A 116 -23.85 -5.94 -6.05
N ILE A 117 -22.83 -6.42 -5.35
CA ILE A 117 -22.07 -7.62 -5.68
C ILE A 117 -22.28 -8.66 -4.60
N ASP A 118 -22.24 -9.93 -5.00
CA ASP A 118 -22.16 -11.13 -4.17
C ASP A 118 -21.29 -12.11 -4.95
N SER A 119 -20.04 -12.29 -4.53
CA SER A 119 -18.96 -12.94 -5.28
C SER A 119 -17.99 -13.62 -4.33
N ASP A 120 -17.24 -14.57 -4.85
CA ASP A 120 -15.97 -14.99 -4.28
C ASP A 120 -14.89 -13.87 -4.42
N PHE A 121 -13.65 -14.17 -4.12
CA PHE A 121 -12.54 -13.22 -4.21
C PHE A 121 -12.12 -12.88 -5.64
N SER A 122 -12.65 -13.53 -6.67
CA SER A 122 -12.36 -13.20 -8.08
C SER A 122 -12.69 -11.74 -8.41
N TYR A 123 -13.73 -11.18 -7.79
CA TYR A 123 -14.07 -9.76 -7.94
C TYR A 123 -12.92 -8.84 -7.49
N LEU A 124 -12.36 -9.07 -6.31
CA LEU A 124 -11.23 -8.28 -5.79
C LEU A 124 -9.95 -8.55 -6.58
N ASN A 125 -9.72 -9.78 -6.98
CA ASN A 125 -8.58 -10.15 -7.83
C ASN A 125 -8.64 -9.40 -9.16
N ASN A 126 -9.79 -9.35 -9.82
CA ASN A 126 -9.99 -8.58 -11.04
C ASN A 126 -9.78 -7.06 -10.83
N LEU A 127 -10.26 -6.53 -9.71
CA LEU A 127 -10.09 -5.11 -9.37
C LEU A 127 -8.62 -4.75 -9.14
N LEU A 128 -7.89 -5.57 -8.39
CA LEU A 128 -6.48 -5.36 -8.02
C LEU A 128 -5.49 -5.86 -9.09
N LYS A 129 -5.98 -6.52 -10.16
CA LYS A 129 -5.16 -7.11 -11.24
C LYS A 129 -4.17 -8.17 -10.76
N VAL A 130 -4.60 -8.99 -9.82
CA VAL A 130 -3.88 -10.13 -9.25
C VAL A 130 -4.77 -11.37 -9.23
N ASP A 131 -4.23 -12.55 -8.87
CA ASP A 131 -4.98 -13.81 -8.88
C ASP A 131 -4.87 -14.58 -7.54
N PHE A 132 -4.47 -13.92 -6.43
CA PHE A 132 -4.17 -14.62 -5.17
C PHE A 132 -4.79 -14.00 -3.91
N ILE A 133 -5.60 -12.96 -4.06
CA ILE A 133 -6.29 -12.37 -2.91
C ILE A 133 -7.39 -13.33 -2.47
N ASP A 134 -7.25 -13.84 -1.26
CA ASP A 134 -8.26 -14.48 -0.46
C ASP A 134 -8.64 -13.59 0.73
N TYR A 135 -9.41 -14.10 1.67
CA TYR A 135 -9.81 -13.35 2.86
C TYR A 135 -8.60 -12.92 3.71
N GLN A 136 -7.66 -13.82 3.93
CA GLN A 136 -6.49 -13.53 4.76
C GLN A 136 -5.57 -12.49 4.08
N ALA A 137 -5.36 -12.61 2.78
CA ALA A 137 -4.60 -11.64 2.01
C ALA A 137 -5.27 -10.25 2.02
N LEU A 138 -6.60 -10.17 1.87
CA LEU A 138 -7.35 -8.92 2.00
C LEU A 138 -7.18 -8.30 3.39
N GLN A 139 -7.36 -9.08 4.46
CA GLN A 139 -7.18 -8.62 5.82
C GLN A 139 -5.75 -8.08 6.03
N ASN A 140 -4.74 -8.82 5.60
CA ASN A 140 -3.35 -8.45 5.70
C ASN A 140 -3.03 -7.16 4.91
N LEU A 141 -3.57 -7.02 3.69
CA LEU A 141 -3.42 -5.82 2.88
C LEU A 141 -3.95 -4.57 3.61
N ILE A 142 -5.13 -4.67 4.23
CA ILE A 142 -5.73 -3.55 4.99
C ILE A 142 -4.86 -3.21 6.22
N LEU A 143 -4.31 -4.21 6.88
CA LEU A 143 -3.52 -4.05 8.11
C LEU A 143 -2.04 -3.72 7.87
N GLY A 144 -1.58 -3.67 6.61
CA GLY A 144 -0.17 -3.46 6.27
C GLY A 144 0.72 -4.66 6.57
N LYS A 145 0.16 -5.85 6.67
CA LYS A 145 0.92 -7.09 6.83
C LYS A 145 1.26 -7.71 5.48
N THR A 146 2.18 -8.67 5.49
CA THR A 146 2.52 -9.43 4.28
C THR A 146 1.28 -10.17 3.76
N PHE A 147 0.81 -9.80 2.58
CA PHE A 147 -0.41 -10.31 1.96
C PHE A 147 -0.17 -11.13 0.69
N ILE A 148 1.08 -11.22 0.25
CA ILE A 148 1.50 -12.03 -0.89
C ILE A 148 1.94 -13.42 -0.40
N PRO A 149 1.78 -14.47 -1.21
CA PRO A 149 2.31 -15.79 -0.88
C PRO A 149 3.85 -15.75 -0.96
N ILE A 150 4.51 -15.92 0.18
CA ILE A 150 5.96 -15.93 0.31
C ILE A 150 6.45 -17.21 0.96
N ASN A 151 7.66 -17.61 0.59
CA ASN A 151 8.44 -18.65 1.26
C ASN A 151 9.95 -18.37 1.11
N ASP A 152 10.76 -19.01 1.92
CA ASP A 152 12.21 -18.80 1.97
C ASP A 152 12.98 -19.38 0.76
N ARG A 153 12.37 -20.31 0.03
CA ARG A 153 13.00 -20.94 -1.15
C ARG A 153 12.91 -20.06 -2.39
N ASP A 154 11.76 -19.44 -2.61
CA ASP A 154 11.45 -18.70 -3.83
C ASP A 154 11.83 -17.22 -3.74
N PHE A 155 12.21 -16.75 -2.54
CA PHE A 155 12.57 -15.36 -2.29
C PHE A 155 14.01 -15.20 -1.82
N GLU A 156 14.65 -14.12 -2.26
CA GLU A 156 15.92 -13.64 -1.78
C GLU A 156 15.69 -12.47 -0.83
N LEU A 157 16.34 -12.54 0.34
CA LEU A 157 16.34 -11.48 1.33
C LEU A 157 17.67 -10.72 1.26
N THR A 158 17.59 -9.42 1.13
CA THR A 158 18.73 -8.51 1.22
C THR A 158 18.47 -7.47 2.31
N GLN A 159 19.53 -7.02 2.99
CA GLN A 159 19.47 -6.01 4.04
C GLN A 159 20.30 -4.79 3.62
N ASN A 160 19.78 -3.60 3.94
CA ASN A 160 20.47 -2.33 3.74
C ASN A 160 20.25 -1.41 4.96
N ALA A 161 20.76 -0.19 4.91
CA ALA A 161 20.65 0.77 6.02
C ALA A 161 19.18 1.16 6.34
N GLN A 162 18.24 0.99 5.41
CA GLN A 162 16.83 1.36 5.57
C GLN A 162 15.97 0.19 6.08
N GLY A 163 16.47 -1.04 6.02
CA GLY A 163 15.75 -2.24 6.42
C GLY A 163 16.00 -3.43 5.50
N TYR A 164 14.94 -4.08 5.05
CA TYR A 164 15.02 -5.33 4.31
C TYR A 164 14.27 -5.24 2.98
N THR A 165 14.81 -5.90 1.97
CA THR A 165 14.14 -6.12 0.69
C THR A 165 14.01 -7.62 0.45
N LEU A 166 12.79 -8.07 0.18
CA LEU A 166 12.45 -9.43 -0.20
C LEU A 166 12.07 -9.43 -1.68
N SER A 167 12.81 -10.13 -2.52
CA SER A 167 12.58 -10.20 -3.96
C SER A 167 12.39 -11.65 -4.41
N SER A 168 11.47 -11.90 -5.33
CA SER A 168 11.33 -13.22 -5.93
C SER A 168 12.57 -13.57 -6.74
N LYS A 169 13.17 -14.76 -6.48
CA LYS A 169 14.32 -15.28 -7.23
C LYS A 169 13.93 -15.64 -8.67
N ASN A 170 12.74 -16.17 -8.82
CA ASN A 170 12.14 -16.58 -10.07
C ASN A 170 10.72 -16.01 -10.17
N ASN A 171 10.07 -16.18 -11.33
CA ASN A 171 8.67 -15.84 -11.47
C ASN A 171 7.82 -16.68 -10.52
N ILE A 172 6.97 -16.02 -9.75
CA ILE A 172 5.99 -16.69 -8.89
C ILE A 172 4.82 -17.11 -9.76
N LYS A 173 4.54 -18.41 -9.78
CA LYS A 173 3.43 -18.99 -10.54
C LYS A 173 2.21 -19.17 -9.66
N ILE A 174 1.10 -18.56 -10.04
CA ILE A 174 -0.17 -18.69 -9.36
C ILE A 174 -1.15 -19.38 -10.31
N ASN A 175 -1.68 -20.49 -9.84
CA ASN A 175 -2.64 -21.30 -10.60
C ASN A 175 -4.04 -21.08 -10.02
N VAL A 176 -4.94 -20.55 -10.85
CA VAL A 176 -6.36 -20.40 -10.52
C VAL A 176 -7.15 -21.05 -11.63
N ASP A 177 -7.96 -22.06 -11.29
CA ASP A 177 -8.65 -22.91 -12.24
C ASP A 177 -7.66 -23.51 -13.27
N SER A 178 -7.85 -23.25 -14.53
CA SER A 178 -6.96 -23.73 -15.62
C SER A 178 -5.96 -22.69 -16.11
N LYS A 179 -5.83 -21.54 -15.41
CA LYS A 179 -4.95 -20.43 -15.79
C LYS A 179 -3.77 -20.35 -14.85
N THR A 180 -2.57 -20.28 -15.42
CA THR A 180 -1.33 -19.94 -14.70
C THR A 180 -0.97 -18.49 -15.00
N THR A 181 -0.80 -17.70 -13.96
CA THR A 181 -0.29 -16.31 -14.07
C THR A 181 1.07 -16.24 -13.39
N GLU A 182 2.02 -15.56 -14.04
CA GLU A 182 3.37 -15.38 -13.52
C GLU A 182 3.59 -13.95 -13.06
N TYR A 183 4.22 -13.79 -11.89
CA TYR A 183 4.52 -12.51 -11.28
C TYR A 183 5.99 -12.38 -10.89
N THR A 184 6.54 -11.16 -11.00
CA THR A 184 7.68 -10.78 -10.17
C THR A 184 7.19 -10.01 -8.96
N VAL A 185 7.82 -10.25 -7.82
CA VAL A 185 7.42 -9.68 -6.53
C VAL A 185 8.62 -9.02 -5.88
N LYS A 186 8.44 -7.81 -5.38
CA LYS A 186 9.39 -7.12 -4.52
C LYS A 186 8.64 -6.52 -3.34
N SER A 187 9.15 -6.75 -2.11
CA SER A 187 8.60 -6.18 -0.88
C SER A 187 9.71 -5.55 -0.08
N ASP A 188 9.52 -4.30 0.32
CA ASP A 188 10.45 -3.56 1.15
C ASP A 188 9.87 -3.46 2.58
N TYR A 189 10.69 -3.69 3.58
CA TYR A 189 10.35 -3.63 5.01
C TYR A 189 11.31 -2.69 5.73
N SER A 190 10.82 -1.98 6.73
CA SER A 190 11.69 -1.19 7.62
C SER A 190 12.59 -2.08 8.49
N SER A 191 13.53 -1.46 9.21
CA SER A 191 14.33 -2.15 10.25
C SER A 191 13.49 -2.79 11.35
N ASP A 192 12.28 -2.26 11.59
CA ASP A 192 11.30 -2.77 12.57
C ASP A 192 10.35 -3.82 11.97
N PHE A 193 10.67 -4.34 10.78
CA PHE A 193 9.88 -5.34 10.03
C PHE A 193 8.48 -4.88 9.60
N ASN A 194 8.20 -3.59 9.65
CA ASN A 194 6.98 -3.05 9.09
C ASN A 194 7.05 -3.03 7.56
N LEU A 195 6.02 -3.53 6.90
CA LEU A 195 5.94 -3.51 5.45
C LEU A 195 5.87 -2.05 4.96
N ALA A 196 6.78 -1.65 4.08
CA ALA A 196 6.83 -0.29 3.54
C ALA A 196 6.29 -0.22 2.12
N LYS A 197 6.60 -1.23 1.30
CA LYS A 197 6.15 -1.26 -0.10
C LYS A 197 6.02 -2.71 -0.58
N VAL A 198 5.03 -2.95 -1.44
CA VAL A 198 4.93 -4.15 -2.27
C VAL A 198 4.82 -3.71 -3.72
N THR A 199 5.55 -4.38 -4.60
CA THR A 199 5.44 -4.23 -6.05
C THR A 199 5.23 -5.62 -6.65
N LEU A 200 4.15 -5.78 -7.40
CA LEU A 200 3.78 -6.98 -8.14
C LEU A 200 3.69 -6.60 -9.63
N ASN A 201 4.42 -7.32 -10.48
CA ASN A 201 4.29 -7.17 -11.92
C ASN A 201 3.75 -8.47 -12.49
N ASN A 202 2.61 -8.40 -13.16
CA ASN A 202 2.05 -9.51 -13.93
C ASN A 202 2.76 -9.59 -15.28
N LEU A 203 3.47 -10.67 -15.52
CA LEU A 203 4.28 -10.84 -16.73
C LEU A 203 3.45 -11.19 -17.97
N SER A 204 2.20 -11.65 -17.79
CA SER A 204 1.33 -12.06 -18.89
C SER A 204 0.68 -10.87 -19.61
N ASN A 205 0.38 -9.78 -18.87
CA ASN A 205 -0.38 -8.64 -19.40
C ASN A 205 0.24 -7.27 -19.04
N GLN A 206 1.39 -7.28 -18.33
CA GLN A 206 2.11 -6.09 -17.85
C GLN A 206 1.33 -5.22 -16.86
N ASP A 207 0.23 -5.73 -16.29
CA ASP A 207 -0.44 -5.06 -15.18
C ASP A 207 0.48 -5.03 -13.95
N GLN A 208 0.40 -3.95 -13.15
CA GLN A 208 1.20 -3.79 -11.95
C GLN A 208 0.33 -3.35 -10.78
N LEU A 209 0.56 -3.96 -9.62
CA LEU A 209 0.03 -3.51 -8.34
C LEU A 209 1.19 -3.01 -7.47
N GLU A 210 1.09 -1.77 -6.99
CA GLU A 210 1.98 -1.23 -5.97
C GLU A 210 1.16 -0.84 -4.73
N VAL A 211 1.64 -1.24 -3.56
CA VAL A 211 1.04 -0.84 -2.30
C VAL A 211 2.12 -0.24 -1.41
N TYR A 212 1.85 0.93 -0.87
CA TYR A 212 2.76 1.66 0.03
C TYR A 212 2.11 1.81 1.39
N TYR A 213 2.90 1.64 2.44
CA TYR A 213 2.50 1.80 3.83
C TYR A 213 3.46 2.77 4.52
N ASN A 214 2.90 3.81 5.15
CA ASN A 214 3.70 4.83 5.80
C ASN A 214 3.09 5.24 7.15
N ASN A 215 3.90 5.93 7.96
CA ASN A 215 3.49 6.53 9.22
C ASN A 215 2.86 5.49 10.15
N TRP A 216 3.64 4.47 10.49
CA TRP A 216 3.24 3.39 11.37
C TRP A 216 3.03 3.90 12.79
N GLU A 217 1.92 3.49 13.41
CA GLU A 217 1.54 3.81 14.79
C GLU A 217 1.39 2.52 15.59
N ASN A 218 2.00 2.48 16.77
CA ASN A 218 1.76 1.41 17.71
C ASN A 218 0.51 1.74 18.53
N PHE A 219 -0.49 0.90 18.43
CA PHE A 219 -1.73 1.01 19.18
C PHE A 219 -1.94 -0.26 20.01
N GLU A 220 -1.82 -0.16 21.33
CA GLU A 220 -1.96 -1.28 22.27
C GLU A 220 -1.16 -2.53 21.89
N GLY A 221 0.12 -2.33 21.54
CA GLY A 221 1.03 -3.41 21.16
C GLY A 221 0.90 -3.92 19.72
N ASN A 222 -0.02 -3.40 18.94
CA ASN A 222 -0.18 -3.70 17.52
C ASN A 222 0.26 -2.52 16.66
N SER A 223 1.04 -2.79 15.63
CA SER A 223 1.49 -1.78 14.67
C SER A 223 0.52 -1.67 13.50
N PHE A 224 0.07 -0.45 13.18
CA PHE A 224 -0.85 -0.15 12.09
C PHE A 224 -0.31 0.99 11.21
N PRO A 225 -0.46 0.92 9.87
CA PRO A 225 -0.09 2.02 8.99
C PRO A 225 -1.16 3.12 9.04
N LYS A 226 -0.75 4.38 9.21
CA LYS A 226 -1.68 5.51 9.09
C LYS A 226 -1.97 5.88 7.65
N ASN A 227 -1.05 5.63 6.74
CA ASN A 227 -1.23 5.92 5.34
C ASN A 227 -1.00 4.67 4.49
N VAL A 228 -1.98 4.35 3.67
CA VAL A 228 -1.89 3.29 2.67
C VAL A 228 -2.19 3.89 1.31
N LYS A 229 -1.31 3.62 0.33
CA LYS A 229 -1.51 4.02 -1.05
C LYS A 229 -1.46 2.77 -1.94
N ILE A 230 -2.54 2.52 -2.66
CA ILE A 230 -2.65 1.42 -3.61
C ILE A 230 -2.66 2.02 -5.02
N ILE A 231 -1.76 1.57 -5.88
CA ILE A 231 -1.68 1.98 -7.28
C ILE A 231 -1.87 0.75 -8.15
N ILE A 232 -2.85 0.79 -9.02
CA ILE A 232 -3.16 -0.27 -9.97
C ILE A 232 -2.87 0.28 -11.37
N LYS A 233 -1.82 -0.23 -12.01
CA LYS A 233 -1.42 0.14 -13.37
C LYS A 233 -1.83 -0.98 -14.32
N ALA A 234 -2.77 -0.67 -15.18
CA ALA A 234 -3.27 -1.51 -16.25
C ALA A 234 -3.43 -0.64 -17.52
N LYS A 235 -4.50 -0.79 -18.30
CA LYS A 235 -4.80 0.13 -19.42
C LYS A 235 -4.90 1.60 -19.00
N LYS A 236 -5.26 1.85 -17.74
CA LYS A 236 -5.21 3.14 -17.04
C LYS A 236 -4.60 2.92 -15.67
N THR A 237 -4.22 4.02 -15.02
CA THR A 237 -3.74 4.00 -13.64
C THR A 237 -4.85 4.47 -12.71
N ASP A 238 -5.20 3.62 -11.76
CA ASP A 238 -6.11 3.96 -10.65
C ASP A 238 -5.31 4.03 -9.34
N GLN A 239 -5.65 4.96 -8.45
CA GLN A 239 -5.03 5.10 -7.14
C GLN A 239 -6.08 5.15 -6.05
N ILE A 240 -5.80 4.51 -4.93
CA ILE A 240 -6.60 4.57 -3.70
C ILE A 240 -5.68 5.04 -2.58
N LEU A 241 -6.01 6.16 -1.97
CA LEU A 241 -5.28 6.76 -0.86
C LEU A 241 -6.14 6.60 0.39
N ILE A 242 -5.61 5.95 1.42
CA ILE A 242 -6.28 5.70 2.69
C ILE A 242 -5.49 6.39 3.79
N GLU A 243 -6.15 7.26 4.54
CA GLU A 243 -5.63 7.87 5.76
C GLU A 243 -6.39 7.27 6.96
N ASN A 244 -5.75 6.41 7.73
CA ASN A 244 -6.29 5.85 8.96
C ASN A 244 -6.16 6.90 10.08
N THR A 245 -7.28 7.38 10.59
CA THR A 245 -7.33 8.50 11.55
C THR A 245 -7.48 8.03 12.98
N LYS A 246 -8.06 6.85 13.21
CA LYS A 246 -8.27 6.30 14.55
C LYS A 246 -8.34 4.77 14.52
N PHE A 247 -7.71 4.14 15.52
CA PHE A 247 -7.84 2.72 15.81
C PHE A 247 -8.57 2.54 17.14
N ASP A 248 -9.34 1.45 17.27
CA ASP A 248 -10.16 1.18 18.45
C ASP A 248 -10.50 -0.32 18.48
N PHE A 249 -10.28 -1.00 19.60
CA PHE A 249 -10.57 -2.43 19.74
C PHE A 249 -11.97 -2.71 20.29
N SER A 250 -12.83 -1.69 20.42
CA SER A 250 -14.21 -1.89 20.87
C SER A 250 -15.04 -2.65 19.82
N LYS A 251 -15.87 -3.55 20.31
CA LYS A 251 -16.82 -4.29 19.48
C LYS A 251 -17.94 -3.38 18.99
N ILE A 252 -18.28 -3.47 17.72
CA ILE A 252 -19.41 -2.74 17.12
C ILE A 252 -20.35 -3.68 16.38
N ALA A 253 -21.61 -3.23 16.20
CA ALA A 253 -22.53 -3.90 15.28
C ALA A 253 -22.09 -3.68 13.84
N THR A 254 -22.16 -4.74 13.02
CA THR A 254 -21.76 -4.74 11.60
C THR A 254 -22.93 -5.17 10.72
N PRO A 255 -24.04 -4.39 10.66
CA PRO A 255 -25.22 -4.78 9.90
C PRO A 255 -24.92 -4.76 8.41
N TYR A 256 -25.35 -5.81 7.71
CA TYR A 256 -25.27 -5.89 6.26
C TYR A 256 -26.59 -6.47 5.71
N SER A 257 -27.27 -5.71 4.88
CA SER A 257 -28.40 -6.15 4.08
C SER A 257 -28.47 -5.31 2.81
N VAL A 258 -28.68 -5.95 1.67
CA VAL A 258 -28.86 -5.25 0.40
C VAL A 258 -30.30 -4.72 0.34
N PRO A 259 -30.51 -3.42 0.03
CA PRO A 259 -31.84 -2.88 -0.13
C PRO A 259 -32.60 -3.52 -1.31
N ASN A 260 -33.92 -3.72 -1.18
CA ASN A 260 -34.74 -4.47 -2.13
C ASN A 260 -34.74 -3.94 -3.57
N ASN A 261 -34.42 -2.67 -3.78
CA ASN A 261 -34.44 -2.02 -5.09
C ASN A 261 -33.06 -1.94 -5.77
N TYR A 262 -32.08 -2.72 -5.29
CA TYR A 262 -30.74 -2.78 -5.86
C TYR A 262 -30.62 -3.93 -6.87
N LYS A 263 -29.82 -3.72 -7.92
CA LYS A 263 -29.59 -4.70 -8.98
C LYS A 263 -28.22 -5.38 -8.79
N LYS A 264 -28.15 -6.68 -9.01
CA LYS A 264 -26.87 -7.40 -8.99
C LYS A 264 -25.99 -6.93 -10.16
N THR A 265 -24.75 -6.56 -9.87
CA THR A 265 -23.76 -6.22 -10.90
C THR A 265 -23.30 -7.53 -11.57
N ALA A 266 -23.27 -7.56 -12.91
CA ALA A 266 -22.63 -8.65 -13.63
C ALA A 266 -21.10 -8.54 -13.44
N ILE A 267 -20.52 -9.54 -12.81
CA ILE A 267 -19.06 -9.67 -12.68
C ILE A 267 -18.57 -10.27 -14.00
N LYS A 268 -17.77 -9.49 -14.75
CA LYS A 268 -17.16 -9.91 -16.02
C LYS A 268 -15.75 -10.43 -15.79
#